data_8b5d406141963d7c3fb1396237cb0515
#
_entry.id   8b5d406141963d7c3fb1396237cb0515
#
_cell.length_a   1.000
_cell.length_b   1.000
_cell.length_c   1.000
_cell.angle_alpha   90.00
_cell.angle_beta   90.00
_cell.angle_gamma   90.00
#
_symmetry.space_group_name_H-M   'P 1'
#
loop_
_entity.id
_entity.type
_entity.pdbx_description
1 polymer ?
#
loop_
_entity_poly.entity_id
_entity_poly.type
_entity_poly.pdbx_seq_one_letter_code
_entity_poly.pdbx_strand_id
1 'polypeptide(L)'
;ILGQKAGYTSAVMHGGAGSFWNRDNAYKSFGYNYFMPLSYYQNKKGYYLGYGIKDKLFFDQSIKYMEHLPQPFYLKMITVTNHYPYDLDKKNQSIDKTDTGDKTVDGYVQTAHYLDQAIGELMSYLKKSGLEKNTLIMLYGDHYGISGNHHKASAQLLDKDSFNNFDNLQFQRVPLMFHMPGLKGGINHTYGGEIDVRPTLFNLLGINDQNMIQFGHSLLAKNAPQIVAQRNGDFITPKYSKVEGSYYYTQSGKRITHPSKKVKAQLASISNTVTTELSLSDRVITGNLLRFYKPDGFEYVKRKNYSYKKSDSLKRLKKAEKKSKNSVWYQNGKKTTQSDFKTDAPELKK
;
A
#
# COMPACT_ATOMS: atom_id res chain seq x y z
N ILE A 1 -6.95 -3.51 15.73
CA ILE A 1 -7.04 -5.00 15.80
C ILE A 1 -5.66 -5.56 16.09
N LEU A 2 -4.68 -5.42 15.21
CA LEU A 2 -3.33 -6.00 15.36
C LEU A 2 -2.70 -5.68 16.72
N GLY A 3 -2.71 -4.40 17.14
CA GLY A 3 -2.15 -4.00 18.43
C GLY A 3 -2.97 -4.47 19.64
N GLN A 4 -4.28 -4.26 19.62
CA GLN A 4 -5.14 -4.53 20.78
C GLN A 4 -5.47 -6.01 20.98
N LYS A 5 -5.70 -6.76 19.89
CA LYS A 5 -6.13 -8.17 19.96
C LYS A 5 -4.98 -9.16 19.75
N ALA A 6 -4.02 -8.84 18.88
CA ALA A 6 -2.95 -9.76 18.52
C ALA A 6 -1.58 -9.36 19.11
N GLY A 7 -1.51 -8.32 19.92
CA GLY A 7 -0.29 -7.94 20.65
C GLY A 7 0.85 -7.36 19.80
N TYR A 8 0.58 -6.96 18.55
CA TYR A 8 1.60 -6.39 17.67
C TYR A 8 2.01 -4.99 18.11
N THR A 9 3.29 -4.71 18.12
CA THR A 9 3.82 -3.34 18.10
C THR A 9 3.54 -2.74 16.72
N SER A 10 2.85 -1.60 16.65
CA SER A 10 2.48 -0.98 15.37
C SER A 10 3.29 0.27 15.09
N ALA A 11 3.91 0.34 13.92
CA ALA A 11 4.71 1.48 13.45
C ALA A 11 4.37 1.88 12.02
N VAL A 12 4.49 3.17 11.73
CA VAL A 12 4.45 3.70 10.37
C VAL A 12 5.73 4.50 10.14
N MET A 13 6.40 4.26 9.04
CA MET A 13 7.58 4.99 8.58
C MET A 13 7.28 5.67 7.25
N HIS A 14 7.68 6.93 7.10
CA HIS A 14 7.42 7.73 5.91
C HIS A 14 8.48 8.82 5.73
N GLY A 15 9.14 8.84 4.57
CA GLY A 15 10.16 9.85 4.24
C GLY A 15 9.63 11.27 4.00
N GLY A 16 8.32 11.48 4.05
CA GLY A 16 7.64 12.75 3.83
C GLY A 16 7.14 13.44 5.11
N ALA A 17 6.55 14.61 4.95
CA ALA A 17 6.02 15.42 6.05
C ALA A 17 4.91 14.70 6.82
N GLY A 18 4.97 14.71 8.15
CA GLY A 18 3.99 14.05 9.01
C GLY A 18 2.59 14.69 8.98
N SER A 19 2.53 15.98 8.69
CA SER A 19 1.26 16.73 8.56
C SER A 19 0.53 16.45 7.25
N PHE A 20 1.21 15.95 6.23
CA PHE A 20 0.60 15.64 4.93
C PHE A 20 -0.53 14.62 5.10
N TRP A 21 -1.70 14.88 4.51
CA TRP A 21 -2.93 14.10 4.72
C TRP A 21 -3.32 13.95 6.20
N ASN A 22 -2.93 14.89 7.07
CA ASN A 22 -3.24 14.87 8.51
C ASN A 22 -2.80 13.55 9.20
N ARG A 23 -1.74 12.90 8.69
CA ARG A 23 -1.28 11.56 9.14
C ARG A 23 -0.91 11.54 10.62
N ASP A 24 -0.24 12.59 11.13
CA ASP A 24 0.16 12.71 12.53
C ASP A 24 -1.03 12.68 13.51
N ASN A 25 -2.21 13.16 13.10
CA ASN A 25 -3.43 13.07 13.88
C ASN A 25 -4.20 11.77 13.60
N ALA A 26 -4.31 11.35 12.34
CA ALA A 26 -5.03 10.15 11.95
C ALA A 26 -4.42 8.89 12.60
N TYR A 27 -3.10 8.74 12.58
CA TYR A 27 -2.45 7.57 13.17
C TYR A 27 -2.55 7.50 14.70
N LYS A 28 -2.64 8.66 15.39
CA LYS A 28 -3.00 8.68 16.83
C LYS A 28 -4.40 8.12 17.05
N SER A 29 -5.36 8.48 16.20
CA SER A 29 -6.73 7.98 16.29
C SER A 29 -6.83 6.48 15.98
N PHE A 30 -5.97 5.98 15.09
CA PHE A 30 -5.87 4.55 14.76
C PHE A 30 -5.10 3.73 15.80
N GLY A 31 -4.41 4.39 16.75
CA GLY A 31 -3.67 3.74 17.82
C GLY A 31 -2.33 3.16 17.40
N TYR A 32 -1.68 3.70 16.38
CA TYR A 32 -0.31 3.31 16.06
C TYR A 32 0.64 3.71 17.18
N ASN A 33 1.45 2.76 17.65
CA ASN A 33 2.42 3.02 18.70
C ASN A 33 3.47 4.04 18.28
N TYR A 34 3.91 3.97 17.02
CA TYR A 34 4.96 4.83 16.47
C TYR A 34 4.56 5.34 15.09
N PHE A 35 4.86 6.63 14.84
CA PHE A 35 4.87 7.23 13.51
C PHE A 35 6.18 8.00 13.36
N MET A 36 6.94 7.66 12.33
CA MET A 36 8.27 8.17 12.04
C MET A 36 8.28 8.90 10.69
N PRO A 37 7.83 10.17 10.64
CA PRO A 37 7.84 10.99 9.43
C PRO A 37 9.23 11.58 9.14
N LEU A 38 9.33 12.46 8.15
CA LEU A 38 10.55 13.14 7.69
C LEU A 38 11.46 13.63 8.81
N SER A 39 10.91 14.13 9.93
CA SER A 39 11.70 14.63 11.07
C SER A 39 12.60 13.58 11.76
N TYR A 40 12.39 12.30 11.45
CA TYR A 40 13.24 11.20 11.96
C TYR A 40 14.48 10.96 11.11
N TYR A 41 14.49 11.41 9.88
CA TYR A 41 15.49 11.12 8.86
C TYR A 41 16.42 12.31 8.63
N GLN A 42 17.62 12.03 8.12
CA GLN A 42 18.49 13.06 7.60
C GLN A 42 17.99 13.48 6.23
N ASN A 43 17.81 14.78 6.04
CA ASN A 43 17.43 15.37 4.77
C ASN A 43 18.56 16.29 4.27
N LYS A 44 19.58 15.70 3.65
CA LYS A 44 20.69 16.43 3.02
C LYS A 44 20.32 16.84 1.59
N LYS A 45 21.09 17.75 1.02
CA LYS A 45 20.95 18.14 -0.40
C LYS A 45 20.97 16.91 -1.31
N GLY A 46 19.97 16.78 -2.16
CA GLY A 46 19.81 15.65 -3.10
C GLY A 46 19.16 14.40 -2.52
N TYR A 47 18.80 14.37 -1.23
CA TYR A 47 18.09 13.24 -0.63
C TYR A 47 16.59 13.26 -0.92
N TYR A 48 16.04 14.45 -1.12
CA TYR A 48 14.61 14.69 -1.25
C TYR A 48 14.18 14.69 -2.71
N LEU A 49 13.04 14.10 -3.01
CA LEU A 49 12.38 14.12 -4.30
C LEU A 49 10.87 14.23 -4.10
N GLY A 50 10.23 15.20 -4.77
CA GLY A 50 8.78 15.38 -4.70
C GLY A 50 8.28 15.53 -3.26
N TYR A 51 7.70 14.48 -2.72
CA TYR A 51 7.01 14.47 -1.43
C TYR A 51 7.84 13.93 -0.26
N GLY A 52 9.06 13.48 -0.49
CA GLY A 52 9.88 12.93 0.59
C GLY A 52 11.27 12.46 0.18
N ILE A 53 11.91 11.73 1.09
CA ILE A 53 13.24 11.15 0.87
C ILE A 53 13.14 9.99 -0.13
N LYS A 54 14.09 9.93 -1.08
CA LYS A 54 14.19 8.84 -2.06
C LYS A 54 14.26 7.47 -1.38
N ASP A 55 13.58 6.48 -1.95
CA ASP A 55 13.25 5.23 -1.26
C ASP A 55 14.47 4.41 -0.82
N LYS A 56 15.56 4.35 -1.59
CA LYS A 56 16.81 3.69 -1.16
C LYS A 56 17.37 4.32 0.12
N LEU A 57 17.39 5.66 0.19
CA LEU A 57 17.84 6.40 1.37
C LEU A 57 16.85 6.32 2.53
N PHE A 58 15.56 6.26 2.23
CA PHE A 58 14.52 6.08 3.22
C PHE A 58 14.63 4.71 3.89
N PHE A 59 14.82 3.64 3.11
CA PHE A 59 15.01 2.31 3.67
C PHE A 59 16.31 2.21 4.47
N ASP A 60 17.43 2.68 3.93
CA ASP A 60 18.72 2.72 4.66
C ASP A 60 18.54 3.37 6.04
N GLN A 61 17.96 4.57 6.08
CA GLN A 61 17.78 5.28 7.34
C GLN A 61 16.70 4.72 8.25
N SER A 62 15.83 3.84 7.74
CA SER A 62 14.77 3.19 8.51
C SER A 62 15.27 2.01 9.34
N ILE A 63 16.36 1.37 8.94
CA ILE A 63 16.90 0.17 9.59
C ILE A 63 17.16 0.43 11.09
N LYS A 64 17.81 1.54 11.42
CA LYS A 64 18.10 1.93 12.81
C LYS A 64 16.87 2.10 13.72
N TYR A 65 15.67 2.16 13.15
CA TYR A 65 14.42 2.19 13.92
C TYR A 65 13.73 0.83 13.88
N MET A 66 13.78 0.16 12.71
CA MET A 66 13.16 -1.15 12.53
C MET A 66 13.78 -2.20 13.43
N GLU A 67 15.12 -2.22 13.54
CA GLU A 67 15.85 -3.19 14.37
C GLU A 67 15.49 -3.12 15.87
N HIS A 68 14.94 -2.00 16.35
CA HIS A 68 14.52 -1.78 17.72
C HIS A 68 13.03 -2.04 17.99
N LEU A 69 12.23 -2.36 16.98
CA LEU A 69 10.80 -2.64 17.19
C LEU A 69 10.62 -3.95 17.96
N PRO A 70 9.88 -3.93 19.10
CA PRO A 70 9.50 -5.17 19.79
C PRO A 70 8.66 -6.07 18.88
N GLN A 71 8.99 -7.35 18.84
CA GLN A 71 8.24 -8.36 18.07
C GLN A 71 7.09 -8.96 18.92
N PRO A 72 5.97 -9.40 18.28
CA PRO A 72 5.69 -9.18 16.86
C PRO A 72 5.40 -7.73 16.56
N PHE A 73 5.75 -7.27 15.36
CA PHE A 73 5.42 -5.91 14.94
C PHE A 73 4.68 -5.89 13.60
N TYR A 74 3.84 -4.87 13.43
CA TYR A 74 3.27 -4.45 12.16
C TYR A 74 3.92 -3.14 11.75
N LEU A 75 4.65 -3.15 10.64
CA LEU A 75 5.31 -1.98 10.10
C LEU A 75 4.73 -1.62 8.74
N LYS A 76 4.18 -0.42 8.61
CA LYS A 76 3.81 0.18 7.33
C LYS A 76 4.92 1.13 6.88
N MET A 77 5.51 0.87 5.73
CA MET A 77 6.47 1.76 5.07
C MET A 77 5.80 2.41 3.86
N ILE A 78 5.83 3.74 3.78
CA ILE A 78 5.22 4.50 2.69
C ILE A 78 6.33 5.12 1.86
N THR A 79 6.50 4.61 0.65
CA THR A 79 7.47 5.08 -0.35
C THR A 79 6.97 6.33 -1.07
N VAL A 80 7.85 7.07 -1.72
CA VAL A 80 7.50 8.32 -2.40
C VAL A 80 8.18 8.53 -3.74
N THR A 81 9.21 7.77 -4.09
CA THR A 81 9.98 8.06 -5.30
C THR A 81 9.18 7.76 -6.56
N ASN A 82 8.42 6.65 -6.55
CA ASN A 82 7.49 6.34 -7.64
C ASN A 82 6.15 7.05 -7.44
N HIS A 83 6.18 8.38 -7.38
CA HIS A 83 5.01 9.24 -7.25
C HIS A 83 5.13 10.43 -8.20
N TYR A 84 4.00 10.89 -8.75
CA TYR A 84 3.97 12.10 -9.59
C TYR A 84 4.72 13.26 -8.91
N PRO A 85 5.57 14.02 -9.62
CA PRO A 85 5.77 14.11 -11.07
C PRO A 85 6.79 13.15 -11.69
N TYR A 86 7.30 12.14 -10.96
CA TYR A 86 8.26 11.13 -11.42
C TYR A 86 9.61 11.69 -11.90
N ASP A 87 10.06 12.75 -11.26
CA ASP A 87 11.22 13.55 -11.70
C ASP A 87 12.53 13.05 -11.07
N LEU A 88 12.90 11.78 -11.37
CA LEU A 88 14.11 11.17 -10.85
C LEU A 88 15.36 11.80 -11.46
N ASP A 89 16.31 12.22 -10.60
CA ASP A 89 17.58 12.79 -11.02
C ASP A 89 18.46 11.75 -11.77
N LYS A 90 19.19 12.22 -12.79
CA LYS A 90 19.95 11.37 -13.74
C LYS A 90 20.85 10.33 -13.07
N LYS A 91 21.51 10.68 -11.96
CA LYS A 91 22.43 9.76 -11.26
C LYS A 91 21.73 8.55 -10.62
N ASN A 92 20.40 8.61 -10.45
CA ASN A 92 19.56 7.53 -9.92
C ASN A 92 18.81 6.77 -11.02
N GLN A 93 18.90 7.21 -12.28
CA GLN A 93 18.33 6.51 -13.43
C GLN A 93 19.30 5.39 -13.85
N SER A 94 18.84 4.16 -13.95
CA SER A 94 19.66 2.98 -14.21
C SER A 94 19.16 2.08 -15.34
N ILE A 95 18.11 2.52 -16.06
CA ILE A 95 17.62 1.88 -17.28
C ILE A 95 17.50 2.92 -18.39
N ASP A 96 17.43 2.47 -19.64
CA ASP A 96 17.18 3.33 -20.77
C ASP A 96 15.84 4.04 -20.63
N LYS A 97 15.76 5.26 -21.13
CA LYS A 97 14.52 6.02 -21.13
C LYS A 97 13.57 5.47 -22.19
N THR A 98 12.31 5.40 -21.84
CA THR A 98 11.26 5.34 -22.84
C THR A 98 11.18 6.67 -23.58
N ASP A 99 10.83 6.65 -24.84
CA ASP A 99 10.72 7.83 -25.72
C ASP A 99 9.28 8.03 -26.19
N THR A 100 8.40 8.26 -25.22
CA THR A 100 7.00 8.57 -25.54
C THR A 100 6.78 10.06 -25.80
N GLY A 101 7.78 10.90 -25.51
CA GLY A 101 7.69 12.35 -25.56
C GLY A 101 6.88 12.95 -24.41
N ASP A 102 6.40 12.15 -23.47
CA ASP A 102 5.67 12.57 -22.28
C ASP A 102 6.52 12.34 -21.01
N LYS A 103 6.95 13.44 -20.38
CA LYS A 103 7.83 13.39 -19.21
C LYS A 103 7.26 12.57 -18.06
N THR A 104 5.94 12.56 -17.89
CA THR A 104 5.27 11.84 -16.79
C THR A 104 5.37 10.35 -17.03
N VAL A 105 5.06 9.88 -18.25
CA VAL A 105 5.12 8.46 -18.60
C VAL A 105 6.55 7.96 -18.61
N ASP A 106 7.48 8.70 -19.22
CA ASP A 106 8.89 8.33 -19.26
C ASP A 106 9.54 8.35 -17.86
N GLY A 107 9.16 9.31 -17.03
CA GLY A 107 9.61 9.40 -15.62
C GLY A 107 9.04 8.29 -14.76
N TYR A 108 7.79 7.89 -14.99
CA TYR A 108 7.15 6.78 -14.26
C TYR A 108 7.95 5.48 -14.41
N VAL A 109 8.38 5.15 -15.61
CA VAL A 109 9.17 3.93 -15.87
C VAL A 109 10.48 3.95 -15.09
N GLN A 110 11.19 5.10 -15.07
CA GLN A 110 12.43 5.27 -14.32
C GLN A 110 12.23 5.13 -12.81
N THR A 111 11.19 5.76 -12.27
CA THR A 111 10.91 5.73 -10.83
C THR A 111 10.37 4.37 -10.37
N ALA A 112 9.63 3.66 -11.22
CA ALA A 112 9.17 2.31 -10.94
C ALA A 112 10.36 1.34 -10.83
N HIS A 113 11.32 1.42 -11.76
CA HIS A 113 12.54 0.62 -11.69
C HIS A 113 13.40 0.95 -10.47
N TYR A 114 13.54 2.24 -10.13
CA TYR A 114 14.23 2.65 -8.91
C TYR A 114 13.58 2.08 -7.64
N LEU A 115 12.25 2.09 -7.57
CA LEU A 115 11.51 1.50 -6.45
C LEU A 115 11.72 -0.01 -6.36
N ASP A 116 11.70 -0.72 -7.50
CA ASP A 116 11.98 -2.16 -7.55
C ASP A 116 13.37 -2.48 -6.97
N GLN A 117 14.40 -1.73 -7.38
CA GLN A 117 15.74 -1.87 -6.81
C GLN A 117 15.75 -1.60 -5.30
N ALA A 118 15.08 -0.55 -4.83
CA ALA A 118 15.02 -0.23 -3.40
C ALA A 118 14.32 -1.35 -2.60
N ILE A 119 13.27 -1.95 -3.15
CA ILE A 119 12.60 -3.12 -2.55
C ILE A 119 13.55 -4.32 -2.51
N GLY A 120 14.31 -4.58 -3.56
CA GLY A 120 15.32 -5.64 -3.60
C GLY A 120 16.39 -5.49 -2.51
N GLU A 121 16.85 -4.26 -2.28
CA GLU A 121 17.78 -3.94 -1.18
C GLU A 121 17.17 -4.22 0.21
N LEU A 122 15.91 -3.82 0.42
CA LEU A 122 15.18 -4.09 1.65
C LEU A 122 14.97 -5.60 1.87
N MET A 123 14.56 -6.35 0.84
CA MET A 123 14.40 -7.81 0.90
C MET A 123 15.72 -8.51 1.26
N SER A 124 16.84 -8.07 0.68
CA SER A 124 18.16 -8.57 1.02
C SER A 124 18.50 -8.34 2.49
N TYR A 125 18.18 -7.17 3.03
CA TYR A 125 18.36 -6.89 4.45
C TYR A 125 17.46 -7.78 5.34
N LEU A 126 16.17 -7.91 5.01
CA LEU A 126 15.25 -8.76 5.78
C LEU A 126 15.74 -10.22 5.86
N LYS A 127 16.32 -10.73 4.77
CA LYS A 127 16.94 -12.05 4.74
C LYS A 127 18.17 -12.13 5.64
N LYS A 128 19.10 -11.16 5.54
CA LYS A 128 20.35 -11.16 6.33
C LYS A 128 20.09 -10.97 7.82
N SER A 129 19.16 -10.10 8.20
CA SER A 129 18.77 -9.88 9.59
C SER A 129 17.93 -11.00 10.19
N GLY A 130 17.52 -12.00 9.39
CA GLY A 130 16.66 -13.12 9.81
C GLY A 130 15.19 -12.75 9.95
N LEU A 131 14.79 -11.50 9.71
CA LEU A 131 13.39 -11.06 9.80
C LEU A 131 12.50 -11.76 8.77
N GLU A 132 13.00 -12.02 7.56
CA GLU A 132 12.23 -12.66 6.49
C GLU A 132 11.58 -13.96 6.95
N LYS A 133 12.28 -14.77 7.76
CA LYS A 133 11.81 -16.10 8.19
C LYS A 133 10.45 -16.11 8.85
N ASN A 134 10.09 -15.02 9.53
CA ASN A 134 8.86 -14.87 10.31
C ASN A 134 8.04 -13.63 9.90
N THR A 135 8.22 -13.14 8.68
CA THR A 135 7.57 -11.93 8.22
C THR A 135 6.67 -12.21 7.02
N LEU A 136 5.40 -11.85 7.14
CA LEU A 136 4.52 -11.67 6.00
C LEU A 136 4.76 -10.27 5.43
N ILE A 137 5.30 -10.20 4.20
CA ILE A 137 5.52 -8.95 3.48
C ILE A 137 4.37 -8.76 2.51
N MET A 138 3.72 -7.61 2.61
CA MET A 138 2.68 -7.19 1.69
C MET A 138 3.12 -5.91 0.98
N LEU A 139 3.12 -5.94 -0.34
CA LEU A 139 3.40 -4.79 -1.19
C LEU A 139 2.16 -4.49 -2.03
N TYR A 140 1.69 -3.24 -2.01
CA TYR A 140 0.57 -2.81 -2.85
C TYR A 140 0.72 -1.34 -3.23
N GLY A 141 0.17 -0.98 -4.40
CA GLY A 141 -0.06 0.42 -4.77
C GLY A 141 -1.29 0.95 -4.06
N ASP A 142 -1.24 2.16 -3.54
CA ASP A 142 -2.34 2.80 -2.82
C ASP A 142 -3.22 3.69 -3.72
N HIS A 143 -2.83 3.86 -4.98
CA HIS A 143 -3.59 4.47 -6.05
C HIS A 143 -2.90 4.24 -7.40
N TYR A 144 -3.57 4.57 -8.50
CA TYR A 144 -3.01 4.49 -9.85
C TYR A 144 -1.83 5.45 -10.05
N GLY A 145 -0.92 5.10 -10.98
CA GLY A 145 0.28 5.90 -11.27
C GLY A 145 0.03 7.01 -12.31
N ILE A 146 -0.52 6.67 -13.45
CA ILE A 146 -0.66 7.57 -14.60
C ILE A 146 -2.11 7.96 -14.80
N SER A 147 -2.40 9.28 -14.82
CA SER A 147 -3.76 9.79 -15.05
C SER A 147 -4.16 9.73 -16.53
N GLY A 148 -5.48 9.81 -16.78
CA GLY A 148 -6.06 9.76 -18.13
C GLY A 148 -5.58 10.85 -19.10
N ASN A 149 -4.97 11.92 -18.62
CA ASN A 149 -4.44 13.00 -19.48
C ASN A 149 -3.23 12.57 -20.32
N HIS A 150 -2.65 11.40 -20.06
CA HIS A 150 -1.45 10.88 -20.71
C HIS A 150 -1.78 9.71 -21.67
N HIS A 151 -3.00 9.62 -22.18
CA HIS A 151 -3.51 8.50 -22.98
C HIS A 151 -2.63 8.19 -24.21
N LYS A 152 -2.19 9.23 -24.95
CA LYS A 152 -1.37 9.04 -26.15
C LYS A 152 -0.03 8.35 -25.84
N ALA A 153 0.69 8.85 -24.84
CA ALA A 153 1.94 8.27 -24.41
C ALA A 153 1.75 6.88 -23.79
N SER A 154 0.66 6.69 -23.04
CA SER A 154 0.30 5.40 -22.49
C SER A 154 -0.02 4.35 -23.56
N ALA A 155 -0.71 4.75 -24.63
CA ALA A 155 -0.95 3.89 -25.77
C ALA A 155 0.36 3.47 -26.45
N GLN A 156 1.24 4.43 -26.70
CA GLN A 156 2.58 4.18 -27.26
C GLN A 156 3.40 3.22 -26.39
N LEU A 157 3.42 3.43 -25.07
CA LEU A 157 4.13 2.55 -24.11
C LEU A 157 3.61 1.11 -24.14
N LEU A 158 2.32 0.92 -24.44
CA LEU A 158 1.66 -0.39 -24.47
C LEU A 158 1.55 -0.99 -25.86
N ASP A 159 2.17 -0.36 -26.87
CA ASP A 159 2.08 -0.77 -28.28
C ASP A 159 0.62 -0.92 -28.76
N LYS A 160 -0.19 0.11 -28.47
CA LYS A 160 -1.60 0.21 -28.84
C LYS A 160 -1.85 1.36 -29.80
N ASP A 161 -2.70 1.14 -30.82
CA ASP A 161 -3.13 2.18 -31.76
C ASP A 161 -3.93 3.30 -31.11
N SER A 162 -4.68 2.98 -30.05
CA SER A 162 -5.53 3.92 -29.33
C SER A 162 -5.72 3.53 -27.87
N PHE A 163 -6.11 4.51 -27.06
CA PHE A 163 -6.41 4.35 -25.64
C PHE A 163 -7.83 4.86 -25.38
N ASN A 164 -8.69 4.00 -24.95
CA ASN A 164 -10.10 4.31 -24.71
C ASN A 164 -10.48 4.26 -23.22
N ASN A 165 -11.73 4.52 -22.88
CA ASN A 165 -12.20 4.53 -21.51
C ASN A 165 -12.05 3.18 -20.79
N PHE A 166 -12.17 2.07 -21.52
CA PHE A 166 -11.90 0.75 -20.95
C PHE A 166 -10.42 0.56 -20.61
N ASP A 167 -9.51 1.04 -21.46
CA ASP A 167 -8.09 1.04 -21.18
C ASP A 167 -7.75 1.88 -19.93
N ASN A 168 -8.39 3.06 -19.81
CA ASN A 168 -8.24 3.90 -18.62
C ASN A 168 -8.68 3.19 -17.35
N LEU A 169 -9.76 2.41 -17.40
CA LEU A 169 -10.18 1.58 -16.27
C LEU A 169 -9.12 0.52 -15.91
N GLN A 170 -8.46 -0.10 -16.90
CA GLN A 170 -7.37 -1.06 -16.65
C GLN A 170 -6.15 -0.40 -16.03
N PHE A 171 -5.89 0.88 -16.30
CA PHE A 171 -4.81 1.67 -15.69
C PHE A 171 -5.03 1.99 -14.22
N GLN A 172 -6.24 1.78 -13.68
CA GLN A 172 -6.49 1.89 -12.24
C GLN A 172 -5.91 0.70 -11.45
N ARG A 173 -5.46 -0.35 -12.14
CA ARG A 173 -4.88 -1.53 -11.49
C ARG A 173 -3.56 -1.20 -10.84
N VAL A 174 -3.40 -1.68 -9.61
CA VAL A 174 -2.17 -1.57 -8.82
C VAL A 174 -1.62 -2.96 -8.48
N PRO A 175 -0.31 -3.11 -8.28
CA PRO A 175 0.23 -4.36 -7.79
C PRO A 175 -0.31 -4.67 -6.39
N LEU A 176 -0.56 -5.96 -6.13
CA LEU A 176 -0.79 -6.50 -4.79
C LEU A 176 -0.03 -7.82 -4.69
N MET A 177 0.98 -7.86 -3.84
CA MET A 177 1.85 -9.02 -3.67
C MET A 177 1.96 -9.38 -2.20
N PHE A 178 1.97 -10.69 -1.92
CA PHE A 178 2.26 -11.24 -0.60
C PHE A 178 3.46 -12.16 -0.71
N HIS A 179 4.42 -11.98 0.18
CA HIS A 179 5.56 -12.86 0.34
C HIS A 179 5.67 -13.34 1.78
N MET A 180 5.78 -14.63 1.96
CA MET A 180 6.04 -15.29 3.24
C MET A 180 6.78 -16.61 2.98
N PRO A 181 7.80 -16.95 3.76
CA PRO A 181 8.48 -18.24 3.64
C PRO A 181 7.49 -19.41 3.76
N GLY A 182 7.62 -20.39 2.87
CA GLY A 182 6.71 -21.55 2.80
C GLY A 182 5.40 -21.31 2.05
N LEU A 183 5.08 -20.09 1.68
CA LEU A 183 3.94 -19.81 0.80
C LEU A 183 4.29 -20.24 -0.64
N LYS A 184 3.43 -21.07 -1.22
CA LYS A 184 3.60 -21.46 -2.64
C LYS A 184 3.40 -20.24 -3.52
N GLY A 185 4.43 -19.90 -4.31
CA GLY A 185 4.37 -18.82 -5.27
C GLY A 185 3.37 -19.09 -6.40
N GLY A 186 2.82 -18.02 -6.96
CA GLY A 186 1.89 -18.10 -8.10
C GLY A 186 1.12 -16.79 -8.28
N ILE A 187 0.31 -16.75 -9.34
CA ILE A 187 -0.55 -15.61 -9.65
C ILE A 187 -1.98 -15.97 -9.26
N ASN A 188 -2.59 -15.12 -8.43
CA ASN A 188 -4.02 -15.20 -8.13
C ASN A 188 -4.78 -14.28 -9.08
N HIS A 189 -5.66 -14.85 -9.90
CA HIS A 189 -6.47 -14.13 -10.90
C HIS A 189 -7.82 -13.63 -10.35
N THR A 190 -8.06 -13.69 -9.05
CA THR A 190 -9.27 -13.17 -8.42
C THR A 190 -9.33 -11.66 -8.58
N TYR A 191 -10.45 -11.16 -9.10
CA TYR A 191 -10.70 -9.73 -9.20
C TYR A 191 -10.97 -9.15 -7.80
N GLY A 192 -10.26 -8.10 -7.43
CA GLY A 192 -10.42 -7.43 -6.14
C GLY A 192 -10.01 -5.98 -6.18
N GLY A 193 -10.47 -5.23 -5.19
CA GLY A 193 -10.11 -3.84 -4.96
C GLY A 193 -9.26 -3.67 -3.70
N GLU A 194 -8.77 -2.47 -3.44
CA GLU A 194 -8.00 -2.15 -2.23
C GLU A 194 -8.79 -2.41 -0.94
N ILE A 195 -10.11 -2.39 -1.02
CA ILE A 195 -11.01 -2.73 0.06
C ILE A 195 -10.84 -4.20 0.53
N ASP A 196 -10.36 -5.07 -0.34
CA ASP A 196 -10.12 -6.49 -0.08
C ASP A 196 -8.75 -6.78 0.56
N VAL A 197 -7.87 -5.79 0.60
CA VAL A 197 -6.50 -5.94 1.16
C VAL A 197 -6.55 -6.32 2.64
N ARG A 198 -7.36 -5.62 3.44
CA ARG A 198 -7.46 -5.89 4.89
C ARG A 198 -8.00 -7.30 5.20
N PRO A 199 -9.16 -7.72 4.67
CA PRO A 199 -9.66 -9.06 4.94
C PRO A 199 -8.75 -10.16 4.39
N THR A 200 -8.04 -9.94 3.29
CA THR A 200 -7.04 -10.88 2.76
C THR A 200 -5.86 -11.01 3.71
N LEU A 201 -5.31 -9.89 4.20
CA LEU A 201 -4.23 -9.88 5.19
C LEU A 201 -4.63 -10.61 6.48
N PHE A 202 -5.83 -10.35 6.99
CA PHE A 202 -6.31 -10.98 8.23
C PHE A 202 -6.54 -12.48 8.04
N ASN A 203 -7.01 -12.90 6.88
CA ASN A 203 -7.13 -14.32 6.55
C ASN A 203 -5.76 -15.02 6.54
N LEU A 204 -4.74 -14.41 5.92
CA LEU A 204 -3.36 -14.93 5.92
C LEU A 204 -2.74 -15.00 7.34
N LEU A 205 -3.10 -14.07 8.21
CA LEU A 205 -2.62 -14.03 9.60
C LEU A 205 -3.48 -14.86 10.57
N GLY A 206 -4.55 -15.50 10.11
CA GLY A 206 -5.48 -16.24 10.98
C GLY A 206 -6.25 -15.35 11.96
N ILE A 207 -6.44 -14.06 11.64
CA ILE A 207 -7.12 -13.11 12.52
C ILE A 207 -8.60 -13.08 12.18
N ASN A 208 -9.43 -13.40 13.17
CA ASN A 208 -10.88 -13.29 13.03
C ASN A 208 -11.35 -11.83 13.15
N ASP A 209 -12.03 -11.35 12.12
CA ASP A 209 -12.57 -10.00 12.02
C ASP A 209 -14.10 -9.96 11.75
N GLN A 210 -14.79 -11.07 11.96
CA GLN A 210 -16.24 -11.22 11.69
C GLN A 210 -17.11 -10.18 12.39
N ASN A 211 -16.69 -9.69 13.56
CA ASN A 211 -17.42 -8.67 14.32
C ASN A 211 -17.00 -7.24 13.93
N MET A 212 -16.30 -7.06 12.81
CA MET A 212 -15.87 -5.74 12.34
C MET A 212 -16.71 -5.29 11.15
N ILE A 213 -17.04 -4.00 11.10
CA ILE A 213 -17.64 -3.43 9.90
C ILE A 213 -16.58 -3.45 8.78
N GLN A 214 -16.90 -4.16 7.73
CA GLN A 214 -16.07 -4.23 6.51
C GLN A 214 -16.96 -4.47 5.29
N PHE A 215 -16.49 -4.04 4.13
CA PHE A 215 -17.17 -4.21 2.84
C PHE A 215 -16.42 -5.18 1.92
N GLY A 216 -15.09 -5.27 2.08
CA GLY A 216 -14.26 -6.17 1.29
C GLY A 216 -14.30 -7.63 1.74
N HIS A 217 -13.68 -8.49 0.94
CA HIS A 217 -13.60 -9.93 1.14
C HIS A 217 -12.16 -10.41 1.00
N SER A 218 -11.83 -11.57 1.60
CA SER A 218 -10.53 -12.19 1.32
C SER A 218 -10.46 -12.66 -0.13
N LEU A 219 -9.45 -12.22 -0.86
CA LEU A 219 -9.18 -12.66 -2.24
C LEU A 219 -8.77 -14.13 -2.34
N LEU A 220 -8.55 -14.79 -1.19
CA LEU A 220 -8.24 -16.22 -1.10
C LEU A 220 -9.49 -17.07 -0.82
N ALA A 221 -10.65 -16.45 -0.59
CA ALA A 221 -11.88 -17.17 -0.37
C ALA A 221 -12.44 -17.73 -1.68
N LYS A 222 -12.79 -19.05 -1.69
CA LYS A 222 -13.26 -19.75 -2.90
C LYS A 222 -14.46 -19.09 -3.60
N ASN A 223 -15.37 -18.50 -2.84
CA ASN A 223 -16.62 -17.92 -3.32
C ASN A 223 -16.73 -16.42 -3.06
N ALA A 224 -15.59 -15.72 -2.95
CA ALA A 224 -15.59 -14.27 -2.80
C ALA A 224 -16.30 -13.61 -3.99
N PRO A 225 -17.17 -12.64 -3.76
CA PRO A 225 -17.69 -11.80 -4.83
C PRO A 225 -16.51 -11.14 -5.56
N GLN A 226 -16.49 -11.23 -6.87
CA GLN A 226 -15.46 -10.59 -7.69
C GLN A 226 -16.05 -9.35 -8.36
N ILE A 227 -16.46 -8.38 -7.54
CA ILE A 227 -17.00 -7.10 -7.98
C ILE A 227 -16.11 -6.01 -7.38
N VAL A 228 -15.41 -5.29 -8.24
CA VAL A 228 -14.59 -4.14 -7.85
C VAL A 228 -15.41 -2.89 -8.12
N ALA A 229 -15.93 -2.28 -7.06
CA ALA A 229 -16.70 -1.04 -7.14
C ALA A 229 -15.76 0.17 -7.16
N GLN A 230 -16.03 1.13 -8.05
CA GLN A 230 -15.37 2.43 -8.05
C GLN A 230 -16.29 3.50 -7.46
N ARG A 231 -15.70 4.55 -6.93
CA ARG A 231 -16.45 5.61 -6.20
C ARG A 231 -17.51 6.31 -7.05
N ASN A 232 -17.32 6.38 -8.35
CA ASN A 232 -18.27 6.98 -9.30
C ASN A 232 -19.42 6.01 -9.73
N GLY A 233 -19.46 4.78 -9.18
CA GLY A 233 -20.44 3.76 -9.54
C GLY A 233 -20.06 2.93 -10.76
N ASP A 234 -18.86 3.10 -11.30
CA ASP A 234 -18.26 2.17 -12.26
C ASP A 234 -17.83 0.88 -11.54
N PHE A 235 -17.60 -0.18 -12.30
CA PHE A 235 -17.20 -1.45 -11.72
C PHE A 235 -16.42 -2.34 -12.70
N ILE A 236 -15.68 -3.27 -12.14
CA ILE A 236 -15.04 -4.37 -12.87
C ILE A 236 -15.47 -5.69 -12.24
N THR A 237 -15.82 -6.65 -13.09
CA THR A 237 -15.99 -8.07 -12.73
C THR A 237 -15.24 -8.94 -13.74
N PRO A 238 -15.06 -10.25 -13.51
CA PRO A 238 -14.44 -11.12 -14.53
C PRO A 238 -15.12 -11.11 -15.88
N LYS A 239 -16.41 -10.80 -15.92
CA LYS A 239 -17.23 -10.90 -17.14
C LYS A 239 -17.61 -9.55 -17.74
N TYR A 240 -17.95 -8.59 -16.90
CA TYR A 240 -18.45 -7.28 -17.33
C TYR A 240 -17.76 -6.15 -16.59
N SER A 241 -17.54 -5.06 -17.31
CA SER A 241 -17.09 -3.79 -16.73
C SER A 241 -18.05 -2.67 -17.12
N LYS A 242 -18.19 -1.69 -16.25
CA LYS A 242 -18.90 -0.43 -16.51
C LYS A 242 -17.93 0.72 -16.37
N VAL A 243 -17.88 1.61 -17.35
CA VAL A 243 -17.03 2.80 -17.39
C VAL A 243 -17.81 3.93 -18.01
N GLU A 244 -17.99 5.03 -17.26
CA GLU A 244 -18.65 6.25 -17.73
C GLU A 244 -19.99 5.97 -18.45
N GLY A 245 -20.82 5.12 -17.82
CA GLY A 245 -22.13 4.74 -18.35
C GLY A 245 -22.12 3.72 -19.49
N SER A 246 -20.96 3.33 -20.00
CA SER A 246 -20.83 2.29 -21.04
C SER A 246 -20.46 0.95 -20.43
N TYR A 247 -20.97 -0.14 -21.01
CA TYR A 247 -20.67 -1.50 -20.58
C TYR A 247 -19.74 -2.21 -21.56
N TYR A 248 -18.88 -3.07 -21.03
CA TYR A 248 -17.87 -3.81 -21.79
C TYR A 248 -17.81 -5.28 -21.34
N TYR A 249 -17.45 -6.17 -22.25
CA TYR A 249 -16.96 -7.50 -21.89
C TYR A 249 -15.54 -7.37 -21.36
N THR A 250 -15.31 -7.68 -20.08
CA THR A 250 -14.03 -7.44 -19.41
C THR A 250 -12.85 -8.13 -20.08
N GLN A 251 -13.04 -9.36 -20.58
CA GLN A 251 -11.96 -10.13 -21.18
C GLN A 251 -11.48 -9.58 -22.53
N SER A 252 -12.38 -9.00 -23.31
CA SER A 252 -12.07 -8.53 -24.66
C SER A 252 -11.99 -7.01 -24.78
N GLY A 253 -12.47 -6.26 -23.77
CA GLY A 253 -12.64 -4.81 -23.88
C GLY A 253 -13.70 -4.37 -24.88
N LYS A 254 -14.46 -5.32 -25.48
CA LYS A 254 -15.49 -5.00 -26.48
C LYS A 254 -16.70 -4.34 -25.84
N ARG A 255 -17.10 -3.16 -26.35
CA ARG A 255 -18.28 -2.44 -25.87
C ARG A 255 -19.55 -3.22 -26.15
N ILE A 256 -20.47 -3.26 -25.19
CA ILE A 256 -21.78 -3.91 -25.27
C ILE A 256 -22.77 -2.86 -25.72
N THR A 257 -23.21 -2.92 -27.01
CA THR A 257 -24.14 -1.95 -27.60
C THR A 257 -25.59 -2.45 -27.59
N HIS A 258 -25.81 -3.75 -27.81
CA HIS A 258 -27.15 -4.36 -27.90
C HIS A 258 -27.21 -5.58 -26.93
N PRO A 259 -27.29 -5.36 -25.60
CA PRO A 259 -27.34 -6.46 -24.65
C PRO A 259 -28.67 -7.21 -24.72
N SER A 260 -28.63 -8.55 -24.71
CA SER A 260 -29.81 -9.40 -24.55
C SER A 260 -30.52 -9.12 -23.20
N LYS A 261 -31.79 -9.56 -23.07
CA LYS A 261 -32.54 -9.45 -21.79
C LYS A 261 -31.77 -10.02 -20.61
N LYS A 262 -31.11 -11.18 -20.79
CA LYS A 262 -30.29 -11.83 -19.79
C LYS A 262 -29.08 -10.98 -19.36
N VAL A 263 -28.36 -10.42 -20.33
CA VAL A 263 -27.21 -9.55 -20.09
C VAL A 263 -27.66 -8.27 -19.39
N LYS A 264 -28.75 -7.63 -19.80
CA LYS A 264 -29.32 -6.44 -19.13
C LYS A 264 -29.63 -6.72 -17.67
N ALA A 265 -30.28 -7.84 -17.39
CA ALA A 265 -30.58 -8.22 -15.99
C ALA A 265 -29.33 -8.44 -15.14
N GLN A 266 -28.28 -9.08 -15.69
CA GLN A 266 -27.00 -9.26 -14.99
C GLN A 266 -26.31 -7.93 -14.72
N LEU A 267 -26.23 -7.03 -15.69
CA LEU A 267 -25.63 -5.70 -15.53
C LEU A 267 -26.39 -4.86 -14.51
N ALA A 268 -27.71 -4.91 -14.51
CA ALA A 268 -28.54 -4.22 -13.52
C ALA A 268 -28.30 -4.77 -12.09
N SER A 269 -28.21 -6.09 -11.95
CA SER A 269 -27.92 -6.73 -10.67
C SER A 269 -26.56 -6.29 -10.11
N ILE A 270 -25.51 -6.30 -10.94
CA ILE A 270 -24.17 -5.85 -10.53
C ILE A 270 -24.19 -4.36 -10.14
N SER A 271 -24.81 -3.52 -10.98
CA SER A 271 -24.93 -2.08 -10.71
C SER A 271 -25.66 -1.81 -9.38
N ASN A 272 -26.71 -2.56 -9.07
CA ASN A 272 -27.45 -2.45 -7.81
C ASN A 272 -26.58 -2.85 -6.63
N THR A 273 -25.81 -3.93 -6.74
CA THR A 273 -24.83 -4.34 -5.70
C THR A 273 -23.84 -3.25 -5.41
N VAL A 274 -23.21 -2.69 -6.46
CA VAL A 274 -22.23 -1.60 -6.34
C VAL A 274 -22.85 -0.36 -5.69
N THR A 275 -24.03 0.07 -6.13
CA THR A 275 -24.72 1.24 -5.56
C THR A 275 -25.08 1.02 -4.10
N THR A 276 -25.54 -0.17 -3.76
CA THR A 276 -25.88 -0.53 -2.38
C THR A 276 -24.64 -0.49 -1.48
N GLU A 277 -23.54 -1.09 -1.92
CA GLU A 277 -22.27 -1.11 -1.15
C GLU A 277 -21.74 0.30 -0.92
N LEU A 278 -21.69 1.14 -1.96
CA LEU A 278 -21.26 2.53 -1.85
C LEU A 278 -22.17 3.32 -0.91
N SER A 279 -23.50 3.15 -1.01
CA SER A 279 -24.46 3.80 -0.13
C SER A 279 -24.29 3.37 1.34
N LEU A 280 -24.07 2.09 1.60
CA LEU A 280 -23.81 1.59 2.94
C LEU A 280 -22.50 2.16 3.50
N SER A 281 -21.44 2.20 2.71
CA SER A 281 -20.17 2.82 3.08
C SER A 281 -20.35 4.30 3.45
N ASP A 282 -21.10 5.06 2.64
CA ASP A 282 -21.40 6.46 2.91
C ASP A 282 -22.20 6.63 4.22
N ARG A 283 -23.16 5.76 4.47
CA ARG A 283 -23.95 5.80 5.71
C ARG A 283 -23.12 5.51 6.96
N VAL A 284 -22.09 4.66 6.88
CA VAL A 284 -21.15 4.45 8.00
C VAL A 284 -20.43 5.77 8.34
N ILE A 285 -19.99 6.51 7.33
CA ILE A 285 -19.24 7.76 7.51
C ILE A 285 -20.17 8.91 7.93
N THR A 286 -21.22 9.17 7.15
CA THR A 286 -22.12 10.29 7.36
C THR A 286 -22.96 10.14 8.63
N GLY A 287 -23.35 8.91 8.96
CA GLY A 287 -24.04 8.58 10.21
C GLY A 287 -23.12 8.47 11.42
N ASN A 288 -21.79 8.61 11.23
CA ASN A 288 -20.80 8.43 12.30
C ASN A 288 -21.02 7.12 13.10
N LEU A 289 -21.35 6.04 12.37
CA LEU A 289 -21.82 4.78 12.98
C LEU A 289 -20.76 4.13 13.88
N LEU A 290 -19.46 4.30 13.59
CA LEU A 290 -18.37 3.77 14.40
C LEU A 290 -18.34 4.37 15.82
N ARG A 291 -18.99 5.53 16.04
CA ARG A 291 -19.17 6.10 17.37
C ARG A 291 -20.10 5.22 18.25
N PHE A 292 -21.06 4.57 17.63
CA PHE A 292 -22.10 3.80 18.32
C PHE A 292 -21.85 2.30 18.27
N TYR A 293 -21.05 1.84 17.32
CA TYR A 293 -20.68 0.44 17.15
C TYR A 293 -19.37 0.13 17.86
N LYS A 294 -19.46 -0.69 18.89
CA LYS A 294 -18.30 -1.11 19.69
C LYS A 294 -18.23 -2.63 19.71
N PRO A 295 -17.44 -3.25 18.82
CA PRO A 295 -17.28 -4.70 18.81
C PRO A 295 -16.59 -5.19 20.10
N ASP A 296 -16.91 -6.42 20.51
CA ASP A 296 -16.33 -7.03 21.71
C ASP A 296 -14.81 -7.04 21.67
N GLY A 297 -14.22 -6.66 22.80
CA GLY A 297 -12.77 -6.56 22.94
C GLY A 297 -12.12 -5.40 22.20
N PHE A 298 -12.92 -4.41 21.73
CA PHE A 298 -12.41 -3.17 21.18
C PHE A 298 -12.43 -2.05 22.22
N GLU A 299 -11.31 -1.38 22.40
CA GLU A 299 -11.20 -0.18 23.22
C GLU A 299 -10.94 1.07 22.38
N TYR A 300 -11.62 2.15 22.73
CA TYR A 300 -11.37 3.44 22.07
C TYR A 300 -9.95 3.92 22.34
N VAL A 301 -9.28 4.33 21.27
CA VAL A 301 -7.94 4.87 21.34
C VAL A 301 -7.97 6.27 21.97
N LYS A 302 -7.27 6.42 23.09
CA LYS A 302 -7.08 7.72 23.74
C LYS A 302 -5.92 8.44 23.07
N ARG A 303 -6.20 9.33 22.09
CA ARG A 303 -5.19 10.06 21.30
C ARG A 303 -4.09 10.73 22.13
N LYS A 304 -4.42 11.21 23.32
CA LYS A 304 -3.44 11.84 24.25
C LYS A 304 -2.30 10.91 24.71
N ASN A 305 -2.49 9.59 24.59
CA ASN A 305 -1.47 8.61 24.96
C ASN A 305 -0.40 8.43 23.86
N TYR A 306 -0.58 9.07 22.71
CA TYR A 306 0.32 8.93 21.56
C TYR A 306 0.99 10.26 21.24
N SER A 307 2.30 10.33 21.46
CA SER A 307 3.16 11.43 20.98
C SER A 307 4.08 10.90 19.91
N TYR A 308 4.11 11.56 18.75
CA TYR A 308 5.04 11.25 17.67
C TYR A 308 6.22 12.21 17.58
N LYS A 309 6.39 13.07 18.61
CA LYS A 309 7.61 13.85 18.76
C LYS A 309 8.80 12.88 18.90
N LYS A 310 9.83 13.09 18.08
CA LYS A 310 10.96 12.15 17.95
C LYS A 310 11.57 11.74 19.31
N SER A 311 11.85 12.70 20.18
CA SER A 311 12.41 12.44 21.52
C SER A 311 11.54 11.52 22.37
N ASP A 312 10.22 11.79 22.41
CA ASP A 312 9.26 11.05 23.23
C ASP A 312 9.05 9.63 22.69
N SER A 313 8.93 9.55 21.36
CA SER A 313 8.72 8.30 20.64
C SER A 313 9.91 7.35 20.82
N LEU A 314 11.15 7.84 20.65
CA LEU A 314 12.35 7.03 20.84
C LEU A 314 12.54 6.62 22.29
N LYS A 315 12.18 7.49 23.26
CA LYS A 315 12.21 7.13 24.69
C LYS A 315 11.24 5.99 24.99
N ARG A 316 10.00 6.04 24.42
CA ARG A 316 9.02 4.97 24.58
C ARG A 316 9.48 3.67 23.90
N LEU A 317 10.04 3.76 22.67
CA LEU A 317 10.57 2.61 21.95
C LEU A 317 11.65 1.90 22.77
N LYS A 318 12.63 2.63 23.27
CA LYS A 318 13.70 2.09 24.12
C LYS A 318 13.16 1.42 25.40
N LYS A 319 12.11 2.00 26.02
CA LYS A 319 11.46 1.39 27.20
C LYS A 319 10.73 0.09 26.83
N ALA A 320 9.99 0.08 25.73
CA ALA A 320 9.26 -1.09 25.25
C ALA A 320 10.22 -2.23 24.87
N GLU A 321 11.28 -1.91 24.15
CA GLU A 321 12.33 -2.85 23.77
C GLU A 321 13.04 -3.46 24.98
N LYS A 322 13.40 -2.67 25.99
CA LYS A 322 14.00 -3.19 27.24
C LYS A 322 13.09 -4.17 27.97
N LYS A 323 11.76 -3.96 27.88
CA LYS A 323 10.78 -4.85 28.51
C LYS A 323 10.61 -6.15 27.72
N SER A 324 10.51 -6.07 26.40
CA SER A 324 10.25 -7.23 25.51
C SER A 324 11.49 -8.09 25.28
N LYS A 325 12.67 -7.46 25.14
CA LYS A 325 13.99 -8.09 24.87
C LYS A 325 13.99 -9.01 23.63
N ASN A 326 13.12 -8.75 22.64
CA ASN A 326 12.91 -9.60 21.48
C ASN A 326 13.01 -8.85 20.14
N SER A 327 13.51 -7.61 20.14
CA SER A 327 13.82 -6.89 18.90
C SER A 327 15.02 -7.53 18.17
N VAL A 328 15.17 -7.23 16.88
CA VAL A 328 16.34 -7.68 16.10
C VAL A 328 17.65 -7.28 16.77
N TRP A 329 17.73 -6.06 17.27
CA TRP A 329 18.90 -5.57 18.00
C TRP A 329 19.23 -6.43 19.24
N TYR A 330 18.23 -6.86 20.03
CA TYR A 330 18.44 -7.79 21.14
C TYR A 330 18.89 -9.16 20.67
N GLN A 331 18.27 -9.70 19.63
CA GLN A 331 18.60 -11.00 19.04
C GLN A 331 20.01 -11.02 18.44
N ASN A 332 20.47 -9.87 17.94
CA ASN A 332 21.85 -9.69 17.42
C ASN A 332 22.86 -9.28 18.52
N GLY A 333 22.64 -9.70 19.75
CA GLY A 333 23.56 -9.43 20.86
C GLY A 333 23.73 -7.96 21.20
N LYS A 334 22.69 -7.14 20.99
CA LYS A 334 22.66 -5.68 21.17
C LYS A 334 23.63 -4.93 20.25
N LYS A 335 23.86 -5.46 19.06
CA LYS A 335 24.62 -4.82 17.99
C LYS A 335 23.68 -4.42 16.87
N THR A 336 23.96 -3.29 16.24
CA THR A 336 23.17 -2.84 15.10
C THR A 336 23.34 -3.76 13.90
N THR A 337 22.26 -3.94 13.13
CA THR A 337 22.25 -4.63 11.84
C THR A 337 22.32 -3.65 10.66
N GLN A 338 22.57 -2.37 10.92
CA GLN A 338 22.65 -1.33 9.86
C GLN A 338 23.65 -1.69 8.76
N SER A 339 24.77 -2.34 9.12
CA SER A 339 25.80 -2.76 8.15
C SER A 339 25.33 -3.87 7.19
N ASP A 340 24.25 -4.57 7.53
CA ASP A 340 23.67 -5.62 6.70
C ASP A 340 22.80 -5.05 5.57
N PHE A 341 22.30 -3.84 5.75
CA PHE A 341 21.66 -3.10 4.67
C PHE A 341 22.71 -2.57 3.70
N LYS A 342 22.58 -2.92 2.43
CA LYS A 342 23.45 -2.44 1.35
C LYS A 342 22.60 -1.71 0.33
N THR A 343 23.06 -0.55 -0.07
CA THR A 343 22.42 0.26 -1.10
C THR A 343 23.45 0.79 -2.08
N ASP A 344 23.06 0.91 -3.33
CA ASP A 344 23.85 1.52 -4.37
C ASP A 344 23.55 3.02 -4.55
N ALA A 345 22.71 3.60 -3.66
CA ALA A 345 22.30 5.00 -3.69
C ALA A 345 23.52 5.94 -3.89
N PRO A 346 23.59 6.69 -5.01
CA PRO A 346 24.75 7.54 -5.32
C PRO A 346 25.03 8.61 -4.26
N GLU A 347 24.01 9.00 -3.50
CA GLU A 347 24.10 9.99 -2.43
C GLU A 347 24.95 9.53 -1.24
N LEU A 348 25.15 8.23 -1.06
CA LEU A 348 25.92 7.64 0.02
C LEU A 348 27.33 7.22 -0.42
N LYS A 349 27.61 7.22 -1.71
CA LYS A 349 28.97 7.01 -2.21
C LYS A 349 29.81 8.24 -1.88
N LYS A 350 30.94 8.01 -1.19
CA LYS A 350 31.92 9.04 -0.85
C LYS A 350 32.80 9.36 -2.06
#